data_962148e11f33e22496105f0da1ec0f7e
#
_entry.id   962148e11f33e22496105f0da1ec0f7e
#
_cell.length_a   1.000
_cell.length_b   1.000
_cell.length_c   1.000
_cell.angle_alpha   90.00
_cell.angle_beta   90.00
_cell.angle_gamma   90.00
#
_symmetry.space_group_name_H-M   'P 1'
#
loop_
_entity.id
_entity.type
_entity.pdbx_description
1 polymer ?
#
loop_
_entity_poly.entity_id
_entity_poly.type
_entity_poly.pdbx_seq_one_letter_code
_entity_poly.pdbx_strand_id
1 'polypeptide(L)'
;GVTSPMWRLSGLFQYDGLKRVPAESVSMGDIVALCGMEDISIGDTVCDPSKVEGLPFVKISEPTVTMTFQVNDSPFAGREGTYVTSRHLRARLMRELQTDVSLRVNDTASTDAFEVCGRGELHLSILIENMRRQGYEFAVSKPRVIYQEIDGVKCEPIERLVVDTPQASAGAVIEKIGRRRGTLEHMSGLDRVRLEFLVPSRGLFGYRSEFMTDTRGEGIMSATFERYEP
;
A
#
# COMPACT_ATOMS: atom_id res chain seq x y z
N GLY A 1 -11.13 -13.65 -19.51
CA GLY A 1 -11.69 -13.58 -18.17
C GLY A 1 -12.32 -14.90 -17.78
N VAL A 2 -12.29 -15.24 -16.52
CA VAL A 2 -12.98 -16.41 -15.96
C VAL A 2 -14.37 -15.94 -15.52
N THR A 3 -15.43 -16.63 -15.97
CA THR A 3 -16.78 -16.33 -15.53
C THR A 3 -17.11 -17.17 -14.30
N SER A 4 -17.51 -16.54 -13.21
CA SER A 4 -17.94 -17.21 -11.98
C SER A 4 -19.40 -17.73 -12.12
N PRO A 5 -19.87 -18.62 -11.23
CA PRO A 5 -21.25 -19.03 -11.18
C PRO A 5 -22.21 -17.85 -10.90
N MET A 6 -23.48 -18.02 -11.24
CA MET A 6 -24.52 -17.06 -10.92
C MET A 6 -24.77 -16.99 -9.41
N TRP A 7 -24.82 -15.78 -8.87
CA TRP A 7 -25.14 -15.50 -7.47
C TRP A 7 -26.51 -14.84 -7.35
N ARG A 8 -27.19 -15.09 -6.27
CA ARG A 8 -28.41 -14.37 -5.92
C ARG A 8 -28.09 -13.27 -4.94
N LEU A 9 -28.33 -12.01 -5.32
CA LEU A 9 -28.18 -10.89 -4.40
C LEU A 9 -29.17 -11.02 -3.25
N SER A 10 -28.68 -10.93 -2.01
CA SER A 10 -29.48 -10.93 -0.79
C SER A 10 -29.76 -9.50 -0.28
N GLY A 11 -29.04 -8.50 -0.79
CA GLY A 11 -29.24 -7.11 -0.42
C GLY A 11 -28.56 -6.14 -1.38
N LEU A 12 -29.23 -5.01 -1.59
CA LEU A 12 -28.75 -3.84 -2.32
C LEU A 12 -28.88 -2.63 -1.42
N PHE A 13 -27.80 -1.87 -1.28
CA PHE A 13 -27.75 -0.71 -0.41
C PHE A 13 -27.08 0.47 -1.11
N GLN A 14 -27.59 1.66 -0.84
CA GLN A 14 -26.97 2.94 -1.16
C GLN A 14 -26.38 3.60 0.07
N TYR A 15 -25.58 4.65 -0.13
CA TYR A 15 -25.02 5.45 0.95
C TYR A 15 -25.74 6.79 1.06
N ASP A 16 -26.31 7.07 2.24
CA ASP A 16 -26.84 8.37 2.61
C ASP A 16 -25.87 8.97 3.66
N GLY A 17 -25.00 9.84 3.18
CA GLY A 17 -23.83 10.28 3.93
C GLY A 17 -22.93 9.10 4.29
N LEU A 18 -22.74 8.82 5.58
CA LEU A 18 -21.96 7.68 6.08
C LEU A 18 -22.82 6.43 6.39
N LYS A 19 -24.15 6.54 6.23
CA LYS A 19 -25.04 5.43 6.55
C LYS A 19 -25.37 4.62 5.30
N ARG A 20 -25.39 3.32 5.46
CA ARG A 20 -25.84 2.38 4.45
C ARG A 20 -27.34 2.15 4.61
N VAL A 21 -28.12 2.48 3.60
CA VAL A 21 -29.57 2.35 3.57
C VAL A 21 -30.02 1.37 2.47
N PRO A 22 -31.01 0.52 2.71
CA PRO A 22 -31.54 -0.38 1.68
C PRO A 22 -32.07 0.41 0.47
N ALA A 23 -31.85 -0.13 -0.73
CA ALA A 23 -32.36 0.42 -1.98
C ALA A 23 -33.07 -0.67 -2.79
N GLU A 24 -34.13 -0.30 -3.49
CA GLU A 24 -34.84 -1.20 -4.40
C GLU A 24 -34.20 -1.21 -5.79
N SER A 25 -33.67 -0.09 -6.21
CA SER A 25 -32.99 0.10 -7.49
C SER A 25 -31.90 1.16 -7.38
N VAL A 26 -30.94 1.11 -8.29
CA VAL A 26 -29.82 2.06 -8.38
C VAL A 26 -29.56 2.41 -9.84
N SER A 27 -28.95 3.56 -10.07
CA SER A 27 -28.67 4.07 -11.40
C SER A 27 -27.19 4.05 -11.72
N MET A 28 -26.88 4.15 -13.00
CA MET A 28 -25.51 4.27 -13.48
C MET A 28 -24.82 5.51 -12.88
N GLY A 29 -23.64 5.31 -12.30
CA GLY A 29 -22.89 6.33 -11.58
C GLY A 29 -23.00 6.23 -10.05
N ASP A 30 -23.94 5.44 -9.52
CA ASP A 30 -24.09 5.24 -8.08
C ASP A 30 -23.03 4.31 -7.52
N ILE A 31 -22.60 4.59 -6.28
CA ILE A 31 -21.76 3.69 -5.48
C ILE A 31 -22.67 2.91 -4.55
N VAL A 32 -22.62 1.59 -4.63
CA VAL A 32 -23.53 0.71 -3.92
C VAL A 32 -22.82 -0.39 -3.17
N ALA A 33 -23.47 -0.95 -2.16
CA ALA A 33 -23.04 -2.19 -1.51
C ALA A 33 -23.98 -3.33 -1.89
N LEU A 34 -23.40 -4.43 -2.36
CA LEU A 34 -24.09 -5.67 -2.72
C LEU A 34 -23.77 -6.76 -1.71
N CYS A 35 -24.76 -7.58 -1.37
CA CYS A 35 -24.58 -8.74 -0.48
C CYS A 35 -25.10 -10.01 -1.18
N GLY A 36 -24.58 -11.18 -0.77
CA GLY A 36 -25.00 -12.49 -1.29
C GLY A 36 -24.08 -13.07 -2.36
N MET A 37 -22.89 -12.50 -2.52
CA MET A 37 -21.83 -13.04 -3.40
C MET A 37 -20.67 -13.53 -2.53
N GLU A 38 -20.18 -14.73 -2.85
CA GLU A 38 -18.97 -15.30 -2.28
C GLU A 38 -17.84 -15.22 -3.33
N ASP A 39 -16.60 -15.29 -2.90
CA ASP A 39 -15.40 -15.32 -3.76
C ASP A 39 -15.28 -14.16 -4.77
N ILE A 40 -15.84 -12.99 -4.45
CA ILE A 40 -15.67 -11.78 -5.23
C ILE A 40 -14.40 -11.04 -4.80
N SER A 41 -13.65 -10.56 -5.78
CA SER A 41 -12.40 -9.81 -5.57
C SER A 41 -12.49 -8.40 -6.13
N ILE A 42 -11.60 -7.53 -5.65
CA ILE A 42 -11.47 -6.17 -6.19
C ILE A 42 -11.07 -6.23 -7.66
N GLY A 43 -11.82 -5.56 -8.52
CA GLY A 43 -11.64 -5.57 -9.98
C GLY A 43 -12.59 -6.52 -10.72
N ASP A 44 -13.34 -7.35 -10.01
CA ASP A 44 -14.36 -8.19 -10.63
C ASP A 44 -15.56 -7.36 -11.08
N THR A 45 -16.12 -7.72 -12.22
CA THR A 45 -17.33 -7.09 -12.75
C THR A 45 -18.55 -7.93 -12.40
N VAL A 46 -19.52 -7.32 -11.75
CA VAL A 46 -20.85 -7.91 -11.55
C VAL A 46 -21.76 -7.48 -12.68
N CYS A 47 -22.32 -8.43 -13.40
CA CYS A 47 -23.18 -8.16 -14.57
C CYS A 47 -24.44 -9.03 -14.57
N ASP A 48 -25.39 -8.66 -15.44
CA ASP A 48 -26.57 -9.47 -15.68
C ASP A 48 -26.19 -10.80 -16.35
N PRO A 49 -26.72 -11.95 -15.87
CA PRO A 49 -26.40 -13.25 -16.45
C PRO A 49 -26.74 -13.38 -17.94
N SER A 50 -27.70 -12.59 -18.42
CA SER A 50 -28.10 -12.58 -19.84
C SER A 50 -27.11 -11.79 -20.72
N LYS A 51 -26.32 -10.89 -20.12
CA LYS A 51 -25.30 -10.07 -20.79
C LYS A 51 -24.01 -10.04 -19.97
N VAL A 52 -23.21 -11.08 -20.14
CA VAL A 52 -21.93 -11.21 -19.44
C VAL A 52 -20.86 -10.39 -20.16
N GLU A 53 -20.57 -9.21 -19.65
CA GLU A 53 -19.59 -8.28 -20.21
C GLU A 53 -18.70 -7.72 -19.13
N GLY A 54 -17.42 -8.12 -19.13
CA GLY A 54 -16.42 -7.62 -18.16
C GLY A 54 -15.96 -6.21 -18.52
N LEU A 55 -15.92 -5.32 -17.54
CA LEU A 55 -15.30 -4.01 -17.70
C LEU A 55 -13.78 -4.12 -17.74
N PRO A 56 -13.06 -3.18 -18.39
CA PRO A 56 -11.60 -3.16 -18.36
C PRO A 56 -11.08 -3.07 -16.95
N PHE A 57 -10.19 -4.01 -16.57
CA PHE A 57 -9.52 -3.98 -15.28
C PHE A 57 -8.40 -2.94 -15.28
N VAL A 58 -8.40 -2.06 -14.30
CA VAL A 58 -7.28 -1.13 -14.08
C VAL A 58 -6.17 -1.88 -13.36
N LYS A 59 -5.04 -2.10 -14.03
CA LYS A 59 -3.87 -2.75 -13.43
C LYS A 59 -3.37 -1.91 -12.25
N ILE A 60 -3.42 -2.49 -11.06
CA ILE A 60 -2.87 -1.87 -9.86
C ILE A 60 -1.36 -2.06 -9.85
N SER A 61 -0.63 -1.03 -9.42
CA SER A 61 0.83 -1.07 -9.33
C SER A 61 1.31 -2.24 -8.50
N GLU A 62 2.30 -2.96 -9.01
CA GLU A 62 2.94 -4.04 -8.29
C GLU A 62 3.67 -3.53 -7.05
N PRO A 63 3.80 -4.35 -5.99
CA PRO A 63 4.55 -3.96 -4.81
C PRO A 63 6.02 -3.74 -5.15
N THR A 64 6.63 -2.73 -4.54
CA THR A 64 8.03 -2.32 -4.77
C THR A 64 8.92 -2.51 -3.55
N VAL A 65 8.32 -2.74 -2.38
CA VAL A 65 9.00 -2.90 -1.10
C VAL A 65 8.57 -4.18 -0.42
N THR A 66 9.50 -4.87 0.20
CA THR A 66 9.24 -6.09 0.97
C THR A 66 9.81 -5.99 2.39
N MET A 67 9.12 -6.61 3.34
CA MET A 67 9.56 -6.83 4.71
C MET A 67 9.24 -8.26 5.13
N THR A 68 10.04 -8.82 6.05
CA THR A 68 9.70 -10.08 6.69
C THR A 68 8.91 -9.81 7.96
N PHE A 69 7.74 -10.42 8.10
CA PHE A 69 6.95 -10.45 9.33
C PHE A 69 7.11 -11.82 9.96
N GLN A 70 7.54 -11.88 11.20
CA GLN A 70 7.82 -13.14 11.87
C GLN A 70 7.33 -13.16 13.31
N VAL A 71 7.13 -14.34 13.84
CA VAL A 71 6.82 -14.52 15.26
C VAL A 71 7.93 -13.90 16.11
N ASN A 72 7.55 -13.21 17.19
CA ASN A 72 8.49 -12.69 18.15
C ASN A 72 9.05 -13.86 19.00
N ASP A 73 10.30 -14.19 18.79
CA ASP A 73 11.04 -15.25 19.50
C ASP A 73 11.93 -14.74 20.65
N SER A 74 11.80 -13.45 20.97
CA SER A 74 12.56 -12.84 22.06
C SER A 74 12.09 -13.34 23.44
N PRO A 75 12.93 -13.22 24.50
CA PRO A 75 12.54 -13.57 25.88
C PRO A 75 11.35 -12.77 26.43
N PHE A 76 10.94 -11.71 25.71
CA PHE A 76 9.82 -10.84 26.09
C PHE A 76 8.55 -11.11 25.28
N ALA A 77 8.54 -12.15 24.42
CA ALA A 77 7.39 -12.52 23.63
C ALA A 77 6.14 -12.76 24.49
N GLY A 78 4.99 -12.28 24.01
CA GLY A 78 3.69 -12.44 24.66
C GLY A 78 3.39 -11.42 25.76
N ARG A 79 4.19 -10.34 25.88
CA ARG A 79 3.94 -9.29 26.88
C ARG A 79 3.09 -8.13 26.35
N GLU A 80 3.18 -7.86 25.05
CA GLU A 80 2.56 -6.69 24.42
C GLU A 80 1.28 -7.06 23.65
N GLY A 81 1.14 -8.31 23.21
CA GLY A 81 0.03 -8.76 22.39
C GLY A 81 -0.60 -10.06 22.83
N THR A 82 -1.84 -10.28 22.40
CA THR A 82 -2.60 -11.51 22.64
C THR A 82 -2.36 -12.53 21.51
N TYR A 83 -2.19 -12.06 20.28
CA TYR A 83 -2.03 -12.90 19.09
C TYR A 83 -0.56 -13.00 18.71
N VAL A 84 0.10 -14.05 19.21
CA VAL A 84 1.58 -14.20 19.17
C VAL A 84 2.06 -15.37 18.30
N THR A 85 1.17 -16.17 17.73
CA THR A 85 1.55 -17.38 16.99
C THR A 85 1.59 -17.13 15.48
N SER A 86 2.38 -17.94 14.75
CA SER A 86 2.43 -17.90 13.29
C SER A 86 1.07 -18.14 12.65
N ARG A 87 0.23 -18.97 13.24
CA ARG A 87 -1.14 -19.21 12.78
C ARG A 87 -2.00 -17.93 12.85
N HIS A 88 -1.91 -17.16 13.94
CA HIS A 88 -2.61 -15.90 14.07
C HIS A 88 -2.10 -14.88 13.06
N LEU A 89 -0.78 -14.76 12.94
CA LEU A 89 -0.13 -13.85 12.00
C LEU A 89 -0.54 -14.15 10.57
N ARG A 90 -0.45 -15.42 10.14
CA ARG A 90 -0.87 -15.87 8.81
C ARG A 90 -2.34 -15.55 8.54
N ALA A 91 -3.24 -15.92 9.44
CA ALA A 91 -4.67 -15.69 9.26
C ALA A 91 -5.00 -14.20 9.11
N ARG A 92 -4.30 -13.33 9.85
CA ARG A 92 -4.47 -11.89 9.75
C ARG A 92 -3.97 -11.33 8.43
N LEU A 93 -2.80 -11.77 7.98
CA LEU A 93 -2.22 -11.36 6.68
C LEU A 93 -3.11 -11.81 5.51
N MET A 94 -3.61 -13.06 5.53
CA MET A 94 -4.52 -13.56 4.48
C MET A 94 -5.84 -12.76 4.43
N ARG A 95 -6.35 -12.30 5.58
CA ARG A 95 -7.53 -11.43 5.62
C ARG A 95 -7.24 -10.06 4.99
N GLU A 96 -6.06 -9.50 5.18
CA GLU A 96 -5.67 -8.23 4.56
C GLU A 96 -5.67 -8.32 3.04
N LEU A 97 -5.23 -9.45 2.46
CA LEU A 97 -5.23 -9.66 1.01
C LEU A 97 -6.62 -9.57 0.37
N GLN A 98 -7.70 -9.79 1.13
CA GLN A 98 -9.06 -9.67 0.62
C GLN A 98 -9.47 -8.22 0.34
N THR A 99 -8.86 -7.27 1.03
CA THR A 99 -9.21 -5.85 0.96
C THR A 99 -8.10 -4.99 0.36
N ASP A 100 -6.88 -5.48 0.32
CA ASP A 100 -5.72 -4.77 -0.23
C ASP A 100 -5.08 -5.56 -1.39
N VAL A 101 -5.44 -5.19 -2.60
CA VAL A 101 -4.94 -5.82 -3.83
C VAL A 101 -3.49 -5.47 -4.17
N SER A 102 -2.91 -4.47 -3.50
CA SER A 102 -1.52 -4.07 -3.69
C SER A 102 -0.55 -4.77 -2.74
N LEU A 103 -1.10 -5.53 -1.78
CA LEU A 103 -0.33 -6.35 -0.86
C LEU A 103 -0.09 -7.74 -1.45
N ARG A 104 1.09 -8.30 -1.23
CA ARG A 104 1.39 -9.72 -1.47
C ARG A 104 2.01 -10.32 -0.22
N VAL A 105 1.64 -11.55 0.08
CA VAL A 105 2.18 -12.33 1.19
C VAL A 105 2.67 -13.64 0.66
N ASN A 106 3.95 -13.90 0.83
CA ASN A 106 4.61 -15.13 0.40
C ASN A 106 5.07 -15.93 1.63
N ASP A 107 4.92 -17.24 1.57
CA ASP A 107 5.52 -18.12 2.55
C ASP A 107 7.06 -18.09 2.38
N THR A 108 7.78 -18.22 3.48
CA THR A 108 9.25 -18.33 3.47
C THR A 108 9.67 -19.76 3.78
N ALA A 109 10.98 -20.04 3.82
CA ALA A 109 11.48 -21.33 4.25
C ALA A 109 11.17 -21.65 5.73
N SER A 110 10.85 -20.62 6.53
CA SER A 110 10.41 -20.75 7.92
C SER A 110 8.88 -20.72 8.00
N THR A 111 8.31 -21.61 8.81
CA THR A 111 6.87 -21.63 9.11
C THR A 111 6.41 -20.46 9.97
N ASP A 112 7.35 -19.76 10.61
CA ASP A 112 7.10 -18.68 11.55
C ASP A 112 7.37 -17.29 10.96
N ALA A 113 7.69 -17.21 9.66
CA ALA A 113 8.01 -15.98 8.96
C ALA A 113 7.30 -15.90 7.60
N PHE A 114 6.86 -14.71 7.25
CA PHE A 114 6.16 -14.39 5.99
C PHE A 114 6.85 -13.20 5.33
N GLU A 115 7.03 -13.29 4.02
CA GLU A 115 7.45 -12.13 3.23
C GLU A 115 6.23 -11.32 2.84
N VAL A 116 6.20 -10.05 3.26
CA VAL A 116 5.09 -9.13 3.02
C VAL A 116 5.56 -8.02 2.09
N CYS A 117 4.95 -7.94 0.91
CA CYS A 117 5.31 -6.98 -0.12
C CYS A 117 4.21 -5.93 -0.26
N GLY A 118 4.59 -4.66 -0.30
CA GLY A 118 3.68 -3.53 -0.40
C GLY A 118 4.21 -2.43 -1.32
N ARG A 119 3.39 -1.41 -1.53
CA ARG A 119 3.69 -0.27 -2.42
C ARG A 119 4.80 0.66 -1.90
N GLY A 120 5.14 0.57 -0.61
CA GLY A 120 6.15 1.42 0.00
C GLY A 120 6.22 1.25 1.51
N GLU A 121 7.18 1.93 2.13
CA GLU A 121 7.42 1.87 3.58
C GLU A 121 6.19 2.30 4.39
N LEU A 122 5.52 3.39 3.99
CA LEU A 122 4.34 3.90 4.69
C LEU A 122 3.18 2.90 4.65
N HIS A 123 2.96 2.25 3.53
CA HIS A 123 1.92 1.24 3.37
C HIS A 123 2.11 0.09 4.37
N LEU A 124 3.31 -0.48 4.43
CA LEU A 124 3.64 -1.56 5.37
C LEU A 124 3.63 -1.09 6.83
N SER A 125 4.06 0.15 7.10
CA SER A 125 4.01 0.73 8.45
C SER A 125 2.59 0.90 8.97
N ILE A 126 1.64 1.28 8.13
CA ILE A 126 0.22 1.37 8.48
C ILE A 126 -0.34 -0.03 8.79
N LEU A 127 -0.02 -1.03 7.98
CA LEU A 127 -0.42 -2.41 8.24
C LEU A 127 0.12 -2.89 9.60
N ILE A 128 1.39 -2.68 9.88
CA ILE A 128 2.03 -3.04 11.15
C ILE A 128 1.30 -2.38 12.33
N GLU A 129 1.05 -1.07 12.25
CA GLU A 129 0.38 -0.34 13.31
C GLU A 129 -1.07 -0.79 13.51
N ASN A 130 -1.81 -1.05 12.45
CA ASN A 130 -3.16 -1.59 12.53
C ASN A 130 -3.18 -2.97 13.20
N MET A 131 -2.24 -3.84 12.85
CA MET A 131 -2.11 -5.15 13.47
C MET A 131 -1.74 -5.04 14.95
N ARG A 132 -0.80 -4.15 15.30
CA ARG A 132 -0.41 -3.88 16.68
C ARG A 132 -1.63 -3.44 17.52
N ARG A 133 -2.42 -2.49 17.02
CA ARG A 133 -3.65 -2.00 17.70
C ARG A 133 -4.71 -3.09 17.86
N GLN A 134 -4.72 -4.08 17.00
CA GLN A 134 -5.60 -5.25 17.09
C GLN A 134 -5.08 -6.33 18.07
N GLY A 135 -3.95 -6.11 18.73
CA GLY A 135 -3.37 -7.02 19.71
C GLY A 135 -2.44 -8.08 19.13
N TYR A 136 -1.98 -7.92 17.90
CA TYR A 136 -0.94 -8.79 17.33
C TYR A 136 0.45 -8.34 17.79
N GLU A 137 1.25 -9.29 18.21
CA GLU A 137 2.67 -9.10 18.54
C GLU A 137 3.51 -9.94 17.58
N PHE A 138 4.42 -9.29 16.88
CA PHE A 138 5.31 -9.92 15.91
C PHE A 138 6.55 -9.05 15.69
N ALA A 139 7.59 -9.63 15.13
CA ALA A 139 8.81 -8.93 14.74
C ALA A 139 8.80 -8.64 13.23
N VAL A 140 9.46 -7.56 12.82
CA VAL A 140 9.59 -7.17 11.42
C VAL A 140 11.03 -6.91 11.05
N SER A 141 11.42 -7.23 9.82
CA SER A 141 12.73 -6.86 9.29
C SER A 141 12.77 -5.39 8.85
N LYS A 142 13.95 -4.89 8.54
CA LYS A 142 14.07 -3.63 7.78
C LYS A 142 13.45 -3.78 6.39
N PRO A 143 12.85 -2.71 5.84
CA PRO A 143 12.33 -2.72 4.49
C PRO A 143 13.45 -2.89 3.46
N ARG A 144 13.16 -3.61 2.40
CA ARG A 144 14.04 -3.81 1.23
C ARG A 144 13.25 -3.54 -0.04
N VAL A 145 13.92 -3.03 -1.06
CA VAL A 145 13.29 -2.86 -2.37
C VAL A 145 13.24 -4.18 -3.12
N ILE A 146 12.20 -4.35 -3.92
CA ILE A 146 12.06 -5.49 -4.82
C ILE A 146 12.72 -5.11 -6.14
N TYR A 147 13.80 -5.80 -6.49
CA TYR A 147 14.47 -5.63 -7.78
C TYR A 147 13.74 -6.42 -8.86
N GLN A 148 13.78 -5.91 -10.08
CA GLN A 148 13.32 -6.64 -11.27
C GLN A 148 14.49 -6.78 -12.26
N GLU A 149 14.49 -7.87 -13.01
CA GLU A 149 15.41 -8.06 -14.13
C GLU A 149 14.68 -7.69 -15.42
N ILE A 150 15.15 -6.66 -16.09
CA ILE A 150 14.57 -6.15 -17.34
C ILE A 150 15.69 -6.21 -18.39
N ASP A 151 15.48 -6.98 -19.46
CA ASP A 151 16.46 -7.21 -20.52
C ASP A 151 17.84 -7.67 -20.01
N GLY A 152 17.86 -8.51 -18.97
CA GLY A 152 19.09 -9.02 -18.34
C GLY A 152 19.80 -8.01 -17.43
N VAL A 153 19.19 -6.85 -17.17
CA VAL A 153 19.73 -5.81 -16.28
C VAL A 153 18.91 -5.75 -14.99
N LYS A 154 19.61 -5.75 -13.85
CA LYS A 154 18.98 -5.60 -12.55
C LYS A 154 18.54 -4.15 -12.35
N CYS A 155 17.23 -3.94 -12.21
CA CYS A 155 16.61 -2.62 -12.05
C CYS A 155 16.00 -2.47 -10.65
N GLU A 156 16.07 -1.25 -10.11
CA GLU A 156 15.42 -0.85 -8.87
C GLU A 156 14.21 0.06 -9.12
N PRO A 157 13.22 0.08 -8.20
CA PRO A 157 12.06 0.94 -8.35
C PRO A 157 12.43 2.39 -8.09
N ILE A 158 11.98 3.27 -8.98
CA ILE A 158 12.10 4.73 -8.87
C ILE A 158 10.72 5.31 -8.56
N GLU A 159 10.68 6.24 -7.64
CA GLU A 159 9.48 6.95 -7.25
C GLU A 159 9.54 8.41 -7.69
N ARG A 160 8.40 8.94 -8.10
CA ARG A 160 8.17 10.38 -8.25
C ARG A 160 7.78 10.92 -6.89
N LEU A 161 8.70 11.66 -6.29
CA LEU A 161 8.50 12.36 -5.02
C LEU A 161 8.05 13.79 -5.29
N VAL A 162 6.88 14.15 -4.81
CA VAL A 162 6.36 15.52 -4.84
C VAL A 162 6.37 16.09 -3.42
N VAL A 163 7.01 17.22 -3.27
CA VAL A 163 7.13 17.94 -2.00
C VAL A 163 6.54 19.33 -2.13
N ASP A 164 5.71 19.73 -1.18
CA ASP A 164 5.28 21.11 -0.99
C ASP A 164 5.81 21.59 0.36
N THR A 165 6.62 22.65 0.37
CA THR A 165 7.32 23.14 1.55
C THR A 165 7.51 24.64 1.53
N PRO A 166 7.64 25.32 2.71
CA PRO A 166 8.08 26.71 2.75
C PRO A 166 9.42 26.90 2.02
N GLN A 167 9.59 28.03 1.33
CA GLN A 167 10.82 28.37 0.60
C GLN A 167 12.07 28.25 1.48
N ALA A 168 11.98 28.63 2.75
CA ALA A 168 13.10 28.54 3.70
C ALA A 168 13.61 27.12 3.94
N SER A 169 12.78 26.08 3.75
CA SER A 169 13.14 24.68 3.94
C SER A 169 13.54 23.98 2.64
N ALA A 170 13.30 24.58 1.47
CA ALA A 170 13.53 23.97 0.17
C ALA A 170 14.99 23.52 -0.03
N GLY A 171 15.96 24.34 0.40
CA GLY A 171 17.39 24.00 0.26
C GLY A 171 17.77 22.74 1.03
N ALA A 172 17.29 22.57 2.26
CA ALA A 172 17.56 21.38 3.06
C ALA A 172 16.94 20.11 2.44
N VAL A 173 15.73 20.24 1.89
CA VAL A 173 15.05 19.14 1.18
C VAL A 173 15.85 18.72 -0.06
N ILE A 174 16.24 19.70 -0.92
CA ILE A 174 17.00 19.44 -2.14
C ILE A 174 18.34 18.75 -1.82
N GLU A 175 19.07 19.26 -0.83
CA GLU A 175 20.34 18.68 -0.41
C GLU A 175 20.18 17.23 0.09
N LYS A 176 19.23 16.98 0.98
CA LYS A 176 19.03 15.65 1.55
C LYS A 176 18.53 14.63 0.53
N ILE A 177 17.62 15.01 -0.34
CA ILE A 177 17.15 14.14 -1.42
C ILE A 177 18.29 13.87 -2.43
N GLY A 178 19.11 14.87 -2.74
CA GLY A 178 20.29 14.68 -3.60
C GLY A 178 21.28 13.66 -3.00
N ARG A 179 21.56 13.70 -1.70
CA ARG A 179 22.39 12.71 -1.00
C ARG A 179 21.79 11.29 -1.04
N ARG A 180 20.47 11.18 -1.17
CA ARG A 180 19.69 9.94 -1.29
C ARG A 180 19.50 9.49 -2.76
N ARG A 181 20.30 10.06 -3.66
CA ARG A 181 20.30 9.81 -5.10
C ARG A 181 19.03 10.26 -5.83
N GLY A 182 18.29 11.20 -5.25
CA GLY A 182 17.19 11.83 -5.93
C GLY A 182 17.66 12.94 -6.89
N THR A 183 17.00 13.03 -8.03
CA THR A 183 17.21 14.06 -9.05
C THR A 183 16.04 15.02 -9.03
N LEU A 184 16.29 16.31 -8.88
CA LEU A 184 15.27 17.35 -8.99
C LEU A 184 14.88 17.53 -10.45
N GLU A 185 13.62 17.34 -10.78
CA GLU A 185 13.05 17.48 -12.12
C GLU A 185 12.39 18.84 -12.32
N HIS A 186 11.64 19.28 -11.31
CA HIS A 186 10.88 20.51 -11.38
C HIS A 186 10.80 21.23 -10.04
N MET A 187 10.81 22.56 -10.11
CA MET A 187 10.61 23.45 -8.96
C MET A 187 9.75 24.63 -9.38
N SER A 188 8.70 24.93 -8.58
CA SER A 188 7.79 26.04 -8.82
C SER A 188 7.29 26.64 -7.51
N GLY A 189 6.79 27.89 -7.56
CA GLY A 189 6.26 28.61 -6.40
C GLY A 189 7.20 29.68 -5.88
N LEU A 190 6.72 30.49 -4.92
CA LEU A 190 7.45 31.60 -4.31
C LEU A 190 7.59 31.41 -2.80
N ASP A 191 6.55 31.71 -2.02
CA ASP A 191 6.56 31.59 -0.56
C ASP A 191 6.50 30.10 -0.12
N ARG A 192 5.71 29.33 -0.82
CA ARG A 192 5.73 27.87 -0.80
C ARG A 192 6.21 27.34 -2.14
N VAL A 193 7.06 26.35 -2.10
CA VAL A 193 7.61 25.75 -3.29
C VAL A 193 7.16 24.31 -3.42
N ARG A 194 6.82 23.95 -4.64
CA ARG A 194 6.60 22.57 -5.07
C ARG A 194 7.86 22.07 -5.75
N LEU A 195 8.38 20.97 -5.22
CA LEU A 195 9.57 20.28 -5.74
C LEU A 195 9.15 18.89 -6.22
N GLU A 196 9.60 18.51 -7.40
CA GLU A 196 9.36 17.18 -7.95
C GLU A 196 10.70 16.50 -8.23
N PHE A 197 10.86 15.30 -7.69
CA PHE A 197 12.08 14.52 -7.80
C PHE A 197 11.78 13.14 -8.35
N LEU A 198 12.79 12.54 -9.03
CA LEU A 198 12.90 11.10 -9.21
C LEU A 198 13.89 10.56 -8.19
N VAL A 199 13.46 9.59 -7.40
CA VAL A 199 14.23 9.06 -6.26
C VAL A 199 14.14 7.54 -6.25
N PRO A 200 15.25 6.79 -6.09
CA PRO A 200 15.17 5.37 -5.80
C PRO A 200 14.36 5.12 -4.53
N SER A 201 13.42 4.17 -4.56
CA SER A 201 12.56 3.87 -3.39
C SER A 201 13.37 3.62 -2.13
N ARG A 202 14.54 2.97 -2.23
CA ARG A 202 15.45 2.75 -1.09
C ARG A 202 15.97 4.07 -0.49
N GLY A 203 16.06 5.13 -1.27
CA GLY A 203 16.48 6.46 -0.82
C GLY A 203 15.44 7.14 0.07
N LEU A 204 14.18 6.74 -0.01
CA LEU A 204 13.09 7.32 0.78
C LEU A 204 12.91 6.64 2.16
N PHE A 205 13.52 5.48 2.39
CA PHE A 205 13.42 4.80 3.67
C PHE A 205 13.91 5.69 4.82
N GLY A 206 13.05 5.90 5.82
CA GLY A 206 13.30 6.74 6.98
C GLY A 206 13.34 8.24 6.70
N TYR A 207 13.21 8.69 5.45
CA TYR A 207 13.31 10.12 5.11
C TYR A 207 12.16 10.96 5.68
N ARG A 208 10.98 10.37 5.84
CA ARG A 208 9.79 11.10 6.31
C ARG A 208 9.99 11.81 7.64
N SER A 209 10.67 11.17 8.60
CA SER A 209 10.95 11.79 9.90
C SER A 209 11.92 12.97 9.79
N GLU A 210 12.96 12.84 8.97
CA GLU A 210 13.90 13.95 8.70
C GLU A 210 13.20 15.11 8.01
N PHE A 211 12.37 14.81 7.01
CA PHE A 211 11.59 15.81 6.28
C PHE A 211 10.66 16.60 7.20
N MET A 212 9.95 15.94 8.10
CA MET A 212 9.08 16.61 9.07
C MET A 212 9.87 17.53 9.99
N THR A 213 11.07 17.12 10.40
CA THR A 213 11.97 17.95 11.22
C THR A 213 12.47 19.17 10.44
N ASP A 214 12.96 18.98 9.22
CA ASP A 214 13.52 20.04 8.38
C ASP A 214 12.49 21.10 7.99
N THR A 215 11.25 20.66 7.79
CA THR A 215 10.13 21.53 7.42
C THR A 215 9.33 22.02 8.63
N ARG A 216 9.77 21.72 9.85
CA ARG A 216 9.06 22.05 11.11
C ARG A 216 7.59 21.60 11.12
N GLY A 217 7.30 20.47 10.46
CA GLY A 217 5.96 19.95 10.32
C GLY A 217 5.09 20.63 9.25
N GLU A 218 5.58 21.65 8.57
CA GLU A 218 4.83 22.40 7.56
C GLU A 218 4.89 21.80 6.15
N GLY A 219 5.82 20.87 5.91
CA GLY A 219 6.00 20.22 4.62
C GLY A 219 4.99 19.12 4.38
N ILE A 220 4.58 18.97 3.13
CA ILE A 220 3.75 17.86 2.65
C ILE A 220 4.58 17.09 1.61
N MET A 221 4.60 15.78 1.71
CA MET A 221 5.28 14.92 0.74
C MET A 221 4.41 13.75 0.34
N SER A 222 4.44 13.40 -0.92
CA SER A 222 3.85 12.18 -1.47
C SER A 222 4.83 11.54 -2.46
N ALA A 223 4.88 10.23 -2.45
CA ALA A 223 5.70 9.45 -3.38
C ALA A 223 4.83 8.41 -4.07
N THR A 224 5.02 8.27 -5.37
CA THR A 224 4.31 7.29 -6.20
C THR A 224 5.31 6.57 -7.08
N PHE A 225 5.10 5.26 -7.26
CA PHE A 225 5.93 4.48 -8.17
C PHE A 225 5.86 5.08 -9.59
N GLU A 226 7.01 5.26 -10.21
CA GLU A 226 7.12 5.77 -11.57
C GLU A 226 7.53 4.66 -12.53
N ARG A 227 8.72 4.06 -12.33
CA ARG A 227 9.29 3.01 -13.19
C ARG A 227 10.42 2.26 -12.51
N TYR A 228 10.93 1.26 -13.19
CA TYR A 228 12.18 0.59 -12.81
C TYR A 228 13.35 1.15 -13.65
N GLU A 229 14.50 1.36 -13.01
CA GLU A 229 15.77 1.76 -13.67
C GLU A 229 16.94 0.92 -13.14
N PRO A 230 18.02 0.78 -13.95
CA PRO A 230 19.25 0.10 -13.56
C PRO A 230 19.93 0.65 -12.31
#